data_ec481f143829459d22e7be8324eb13a0
#
_entry.id   ec481f143829459d22e7be8324eb13a0
#
_cell.length_a   1.000
_cell.length_b   1.000
_cell.length_c   1.000
_cell.angle_alpha   90.00
_cell.angle_beta   90.00
_cell.angle_gamma   90.00
#
_symmetry.space_group_name_H-M   'P 1'
#
loop_
_entity.id
_entity.type
_entity.pdbx_description
1 polymer ?
#
loop_
_entity_poly.entity_id
_entity_poly.type
_entity_poly.pdbx_seq_one_letter_code
_entity_poly.pdbx_strand_id
1 'polypeptide(L)'
;MAGPIGFSLIREHEDQQLRLKAWRQNVGTPAALDVPDSGARPRDSEGLVVLSWNVWIGRWRLHEVVSRIRDGEFKERGARRDLPLIVLLQEAYRSDPTLPPAPVGAAGRILLAQTSPQEDVVDTARKLGMSLRYAPSMRNGALQSDRGNAILSTLPLHDAHALELPLVLQRRVAVSATVTIGPRTLRLVSAHLDPRGPPGPQWFGATGRETQARHLIASVKEDTVVLGADLNLGRGRYEPAWRILGEAGFTFEVPPATPTWRHTFHALPRLVLDYVLVRNRSGAVRRARVHRLDEHPLDRGARVFGSDHHPLLGMIDFHPSTEGML
;
A
#
# COMPACT_ATOMS: atom_id res chain seq x y z
N MET A 1 -12.08 -17.98 10.94
CA MET A 1 -10.63 -18.03 10.65
C MET A 1 -10.39 -17.33 9.33
N ALA A 2 -9.39 -16.44 9.27
CA ALA A 2 -9.03 -15.76 8.02
C ALA A 2 -8.65 -16.78 6.94
N GLY A 3 -9.17 -16.58 5.72
CA GLY A 3 -8.78 -17.41 4.59
C GLY A 3 -7.30 -17.25 4.24
N PRO A 4 -6.65 -18.27 3.65
CA PRO A 4 -5.25 -18.19 3.26
C PRO A 4 -5.04 -17.10 2.22
N ILE A 5 -3.86 -16.44 2.27
CA ILE A 5 -3.44 -15.52 1.22
C ILE A 5 -2.81 -16.35 0.10
N GLY A 6 -3.40 -16.33 -1.10
CA GLY A 6 -2.78 -16.90 -2.30
C GLY A 6 -1.44 -16.22 -2.59
N PHE A 7 -0.47 -16.95 -3.13
CA PHE A 7 0.86 -16.38 -3.41
C PHE A 7 1.33 -16.75 -4.82
N SER A 8 1.62 -15.73 -5.64
CA SER A 8 2.29 -15.92 -6.92
C SER A 8 3.77 -15.55 -6.82
N LEU A 9 4.63 -16.53 -6.95
CA LEU A 9 6.06 -16.35 -7.09
C LEU A 9 6.41 -16.07 -8.54
N ILE A 10 7.34 -15.15 -8.75
CA ILE A 10 7.86 -14.90 -10.09
C ILE A 10 8.73 -16.07 -10.55
N ARG A 11 8.57 -16.47 -11.81
CA ARG A 11 9.38 -17.48 -12.49
C ARG A 11 10.28 -16.78 -13.49
N GLU A 12 11.43 -16.36 -13.04
CA GLU A 12 12.45 -15.72 -13.88
C GLU A 12 13.65 -16.66 -14.11
N HIS A 13 14.66 -16.16 -14.84
CA HIS A 13 15.89 -16.90 -15.11
C HIS A 13 16.58 -17.41 -13.84
N GLU A 14 17.35 -18.48 -13.96
CA GLU A 14 17.92 -19.26 -12.85
C GLU A 14 18.71 -18.38 -11.86
N ASP A 15 19.51 -17.43 -12.34
CA ASP A 15 20.27 -16.50 -11.49
C ASP A 15 19.38 -15.63 -10.61
N GLN A 16 18.24 -15.19 -11.13
CA GLN A 16 17.26 -14.40 -10.35
C GLN A 16 16.55 -15.28 -9.33
N GLN A 17 16.26 -16.54 -9.67
CA GLN A 17 15.68 -17.49 -8.72
C GLN A 17 16.59 -17.73 -7.51
N LEU A 18 17.89 -17.88 -7.71
CA LEU A 18 18.85 -18.01 -6.62
C LEU A 18 18.88 -16.79 -5.71
N ARG A 19 18.87 -15.59 -6.30
CA ARG A 19 18.78 -14.34 -5.54
C ARG A 19 17.46 -14.23 -4.78
N LEU A 20 16.33 -14.49 -5.41
CA LEU A 20 15.00 -14.48 -4.78
C LEU A 20 14.88 -15.53 -3.68
N LYS A 21 15.47 -16.71 -3.84
CA LYS A 21 15.51 -17.74 -2.79
C LYS A 21 16.12 -17.20 -1.49
N ALA A 22 17.26 -16.50 -1.58
CA ALA A 22 17.89 -15.89 -0.42
C ALA A 22 17.00 -14.83 0.24
N TRP A 23 16.25 -14.02 -0.53
CA TRP A 23 15.28 -13.08 0.01
C TRP A 23 14.12 -13.80 0.72
N ARG A 24 13.55 -14.83 0.08
CA ARG A 24 12.41 -15.60 0.60
C ARG A 24 12.73 -16.30 1.92
N GLN A 25 13.97 -16.78 2.10
CA GLN A 25 14.43 -17.43 3.33
C GLN A 25 14.55 -16.47 4.53
N ASN A 26 14.52 -15.18 4.29
CA ASN A 26 14.70 -14.14 5.31
C ASN A 26 13.39 -13.45 5.70
N VAL A 27 12.25 -13.92 5.23
CA VAL A 27 10.93 -13.36 5.56
C VAL A 27 9.99 -14.47 6.01
N GLY A 28 9.01 -14.14 6.83
CA GLY A 28 7.97 -15.07 7.25
C GLY A 28 6.88 -15.28 6.19
N THR A 29 5.90 -16.07 6.56
CA THR A 29 4.71 -16.31 5.73
C THR A 29 3.80 -15.07 5.74
N PRO A 30 2.97 -14.85 4.71
CA PRO A 30 1.92 -13.84 4.75
C PRO A 30 1.02 -14.00 5.98
N ALA A 31 0.53 -12.87 6.52
CA ALA A 31 -0.35 -12.87 7.67
C ALA A 31 -1.75 -12.36 7.32
N ALA A 32 -2.77 -13.00 7.87
CA ALA A 32 -4.16 -12.62 7.72
C ALA A 32 -4.85 -12.56 9.09
N LEU A 33 -5.67 -11.55 9.28
CA LEU A 33 -6.55 -11.37 10.43
C LEU A 33 -7.92 -10.96 9.92
N ASP A 34 -8.98 -11.62 10.37
CA ASP A 34 -10.34 -11.17 10.14
C ASP A 34 -10.92 -10.68 11.46
N VAL A 35 -11.56 -9.52 11.42
CA VAL A 35 -12.45 -9.10 12.50
C VAL A 35 -13.81 -9.74 12.28
N PRO A 36 -14.52 -10.10 13.38
CA PRO A 36 -15.89 -10.58 13.26
C PRO A 36 -16.73 -9.59 12.47
N ASP A 37 -17.50 -10.10 11.52
CA ASP A 37 -18.48 -9.28 10.80
C ASP A 37 -19.48 -8.75 11.82
N SER A 38 -19.45 -7.45 12.08
CA SER A 38 -20.35 -6.81 13.05
C SER A 38 -21.82 -6.81 12.58
N GLY A 39 -22.12 -7.42 11.44
CA GLY A 39 -23.46 -7.45 10.84
C GLY A 39 -23.95 -6.09 10.33
N ALA A 40 -23.29 -5.02 10.72
CA ALA A 40 -23.55 -3.67 10.23
C ALA A 40 -22.88 -3.49 8.87
N ARG A 41 -23.34 -4.24 7.88
CA ARG A 41 -22.94 -3.99 6.49
C ARG A 41 -23.49 -2.63 6.10
N PRO A 42 -22.65 -1.70 5.64
CA PRO A 42 -23.14 -0.52 4.96
C PRO A 42 -23.77 -1.01 3.63
N ARG A 43 -25.08 -1.35 3.71
CA ARG A 43 -25.80 -1.94 2.57
C ARG A 43 -25.80 -1.02 1.36
N ASP A 44 -25.63 0.30 1.58
CA ASP A 44 -25.71 1.33 0.55
C ASP A 44 -24.67 2.44 0.79
N SER A 45 -23.42 2.11 1.19
CA SER A 45 -22.46 3.19 1.33
C SER A 45 -22.16 3.81 -0.02
N GLU A 46 -22.43 5.13 -0.09
CA GLU A 46 -22.22 5.95 -1.28
C GLU A 46 -20.74 6.19 -1.57
N GLY A 47 -19.85 5.65 -0.74
CA GLY A 47 -18.42 5.90 -0.88
C GLY A 47 -17.55 5.04 0.03
N LEU A 48 -16.25 5.30 -0.08
CA LEU A 48 -15.17 4.61 0.59
C LEU A 48 -14.06 5.61 0.95
N VAL A 49 -13.53 5.51 2.16
CA VAL A 49 -12.34 6.24 2.59
C VAL A 49 -11.12 5.34 2.43
N VAL A 50 -10.07 5.82 1.78
CA VAL A 50 -8.82 5.10 1.57
C VAL A 50 -7.66 5.91 2.16
N LEU A 51 -6.85 5.29 3.00
CA LEU A 51 -5.58 5.83 3.46
C LEU A 51 -4.45 5.05 2.80
N SER A 52 -3.63 5.68 1.95
CA SER A 52 -2.40 5.07 1.42
C SER A 52 -1.18 5.71 2.05
N TRP A 53 -0.25 4.89 2.55
CA TRP A 53 0.88 5.44 3.28
C TRP A 53 2.09 4.49 3.32
N ASN A 54 3.27 4.99 2.91
CA ASN A 54 4.53 4.36 3.22
C ASN A 54 4.92 4.74 4.66
N VAL A 55 5.06 3.74 5.53
CA VAL A 55 5.16 3.93 6.98
C VAL A 55 6.58 3.73 7.52
N TRP A 56 7.56 3.84 6.64
CA TRP A 56 8.98 3.79 6.98
C TRP A 56 9.33 2.72 8.02
N ILE A 57 9.05 1.46 7.69
CA ILE A 57 9.36 0.29 8.52
C ILE A 57 8.67 0.35 9.89
N GLY A 58 7.37 0.64 9.90
CA GLY A 58 6.57 0.69 11.12
C GLY A 58 6.88 1.86 12.07
N ARG A 59 7.55 2.90 11.57
CA ARG A 59 7.77 4.15 12.30
C ARG A 59 6.60 5.10 12.11
N TRP A 60 5.43 4.67 12.48
CA TRP A 60 4.19 5.35 12.24
C TRP A 60 3.47 5.73 13.53
N ARG A 61 2.53 6.65 13.40
CA ARG A 61 1.47 6.88 14.37
C ARG A 61 0.12 6.59 13.70
N LEU A 62 -0.02 5.35 13.15
CA LEU A 62 -1.20 4.96 12.37
C LEU A 62 -2.47 5.05 13.23
N HIS A 63 -2.37 4.63 14.49
CA HIS A 63 -3.50 4.71 15.42
C HIS A 63 -4.02 6.15 15.54
N GLU A 64 -3.12 7.13 15.66
CA GLU A 64 -3.48 8.55 15.72
C GLU A 64 -4.18 9.00 14.43
N VAL A 65 -3.59 8.70 13.25
CA VAL A 65 -4.17 9.10 11.96
C VAL A 65 -5.55 8.48 11.76
N VAL A 66 -5.72 7.18 12.08
CA VAL A 66 -7.01 6.49 11.98
C VAL A 66 -8.02 7.06 12.97
N SER A 67 -7.61 7.39 14.20
CA SER A 67 -8.50 8.03 15.18
C SER A 67 -8.98 9.39 14.67
N ARG A 68 -8.09 10.24 14.18
CA ARG A 68 -8.45 11.56 13.60
C ARG A 68 -9.44 11.43 12.43
N ILE A 69 -9.27 10.40 11.57
CA ILE A 69 -10.24 10.10 10.50
C ILE A 69 -11.59 9.71 11.12
N ARG A 70 -11.61 8.79 12.08
CA ARG A 70 -12.83 8.31 12.75
C ARG A 70 -13.50 9.41 13.59
N ASP A 71 -12.74 10.34 14.15
CA ASP A 71 -13.23 11.50 14.89
C ASP A 71 -13.80 12.58 13.96
N GLY A 72 -13.69 12.40 12.66
CA GLY A 72 -14.27 13.28 11.64
C GLY A 72 -13.50 14.58 11.44
N GLU A 73 -12.22 14.64 11.84
CA GLU A 73 -11.37 15.82 11.61
C GLU A 73 -11.29 16.18 10.12
N PHE A 74 -11.36 15.17 9.25
CA PHE A 74 -11.25 15.35 7.80
C PHE A 74 -12.60 15.35 7.06
N LYS A 75 -13.72 15.58 7.77
CA LYS A 75 -15.06 15.63 7.15
C LYS A 75 -15.19 16.69 6.07
N GLU A 76 -14.55 17.84 6.24
CA GLU A 76 -14.47 18.90 5.23
C GLU A 76 -13.82 18.45 3.92
N ARG A 77 -12.95 17.42 4.00
CA ARG A 77 -12.32 16.77 2.85
C ARG A 77 -13.14 15.60 2.30
N GLY A 78 -14.31 15.31 2.91
CA GLY A 78 -15.24 14.25 2.54
C GLY A 78 -15.06 12.94 3.29
N ALA A 79 -14.13 12.84 4.24
CA ALA A 79 -13.98 11.66 5.09
C ALA A 79 -15.10 11.59 6.13
N ARG A 80 -16.17 10.88 5.80
CA ARG A 80 -17.32 10.67 6.66
C ARG A 80 -17.07 9.46 7.57
N ARG A 81 -17.50 9.54 8.83
CA ARG A 81 -17.33 8.48 9.85
C ARG A 81 -18.08 7.19 9.54
N ASP A 82 -19.18 7.31 8.81
CA ASP A 82 -20.07 6.21 8.43
C ASP A 82 -19.58 5.44 7.20
N LEU A 83 -18.55 5.95 6.51
CA LEU A 83 -17.97 5.27 5.36
C LEU A 83 -16.96 4.19 5.79
N PRO A 84 -16.89 3.08 5.06
CA PRO A 84 -15.83 2.11 5.24
C PRO A 84 -14.44 2.75 5.09
N LEU A 85 -13.50 2.32 5.92
CA LEU A 85 -12.11 2.75 5.88
C LEU A 85 -11.21 1.60 5.44
N ILE A 86 -10.43 1.85 4.40
CA ILE A 86 -9.35 0.98 3.91
C ILE A 86 -8.01 1.67 4.14
N VAL A 87 -7.02 0.92 4.61
CA VAL A 87 -5.65 1.40 4.81
C VAL A 87 -4.72 0.53 3.96
N LEU A 88 -3.98 1.16 3.04
CA LEU A 88 -3.04 0.54 2.12
C LEU A 88 -1.63 0.97 2.51
N LEU A 89 -0.87 0.06 3.12
CA LEU A 89 0.43 0.39 3.72
C LEU A 89 1.58 -0.18 2.90
N GLN A 90 2.65 0.61 2.79
CA GLN A 90 3.95 0.18 2.29
C GLN A 90 4.98 0.26 3.43
N GLU A 91 5.97 -0.61 3.40
CA GLU A 91 6.97 -0.79 4.48
C GLU A 91 6.37 -1.10 5.86
N ALA A 92 5.20 -1.72 5.91
CA ALA A 92 4.59 -2.17 7.16
C ALA A 92 5.54 -3.17 7.86
N TYR A 93 5.79 -2.95 9.15
CA TYR A 93 6.67 -3.77 9.97
C TYR A 93 5.92 -4.91 10.63
N ARG A 94 6.58 -6.06 10.73
CA ARG A 94 6.14 -7.19 11.55
C ARG A 94 7.32 -7.79 12.33
N SER A 95 7.14 -8.01 13.62
CA SER A 95 8.01 -8.85 14.43
C SER A 95 7.66 -10.32 14.17
N ASP A 96 8.65 -11.15 13.86
CA ASP A 96 8.42 -12.56 13.58
C ASP A 96 9.52 -13.41 14.20
N PRO A 97 9.30 -13.96 15.40
CA PRO A 97 10.29 -14.77 16.09
C PRO A 97 10.56 -16.12 15.40
N THR A 98 9.78 -16.51 14.39
CA THR A 98 10.03 -17.73 13.61
C THR A 98 11.13 -17.55 12.56
N LEU A 99 11.53 -16.31 12.29
CA LEU A 99 12.62 -16.02 11.37
C LEU A 99 13.96 -16.50 11.95
N PRO A 100 14.92 -16.88 11.08
CA PRO A 100 16.27 -17.21 11.52
C PRO A 100 16.87 -16.12 12.42
N PRO A 101 17.58 -16.45 13.51
CA PRO A 101 18.20 -15.44 14.38
C PRO A 101 19.15 -14.51 13.64
N ALA A 102 19.86 -15.03 12.62
CA ALA A 102 20.72 -14.26 11.75
C ALA A 102 20.23 -14.30 10.29
N PRO A 103 20.47 -13.23 9.49
CA PRO A 103 20.15 -13.24 8.07
C PRO A 103 20.90 -14.33 7.32
N VAL A 104 20.20 -14.98 6.39
CA VAL A 104 20.77 -16.00 5.51
C VAL A 104 21.19 -15.36 4.18
N GLY A 105 22.44 -15.57 3.77
CA GLY A 105 22.95 -15.08 2.47
C GLY A 105 23.09 -13.56 2.37
N ALA A 106 23.29 -13.06 1.14
CA ALA A 106 23.56 -11.65 0.87
C ALA A 106 22.33 -10.72 1.05
N ALA A 107 21.13 -11.27 1.04
CA ALA A 107 19.88 -10.51 1.16
C ALA A 107 19.69 -9.85 2.54
N GLY A 108 20.43 -10.28 3.55
CA GLY A 108 20.39 -9.73 4.90
C GLY A 108 21.26 -8.49 5.12
N ARG A 109 21.96 -8.01 4.11
CA ARG A 109 22.95 -6.92 4.25
C ARG A 109 22.38 -5.51 4.16
N ILE A 110 21.09 -5.35 3.93
CA ILE A 110 20.46 -4.03 3.99
C ILE A 110 20.18 -3.70 5.46
N LEU A 111 21.27 -3.35 6.16
CA LEU A 111 21.23 -2.94 7.56
C LEU A 111 20.79 -1.49 7.63
N LEU A 112 19.53 -1.26 7.93
CA LEU A 112 19.12 0.01 8.50
C LEU A 112 19.27 -0.12 10.01
N ALA A 113 20.17 0.64 10.60
CA ALA A 113 20.25 0.79 12.05
C ALA A 113 18.91 1.35 12.54
N GLN A 114 18.19 0.56 13.34
CA GLN A 114 16.86 0.93 13.80
C GLN A 114 16.92 1.34 15.26
N THR A 115 16.85 2.63 15.50
CA THR A 115 16.93 3.23 16.85
C THR A 115 15.58 3.72 17.37
N SER A 116 14.51 3.64 16.56
CA SER A 116 13.18 4.14 16.94
C SER A 116 12.22 2.99 17.22
N PRO A 117 11.25 3.17 18.12
CA PRO A 117 10.16 2.23 18.30
C PRO A 117 9.46 1.93 16.97
N GLN A 118 9.06 0.68 16.79
CA GLN A 118 8.33 0.21 15.62
C GLN A 118 7.04 -0.43 16.08
N GLU A 119 5.95 -0.13 15.37
CA GLU A 119 4.66 -0.74 15.64
C GLU A 119 4.46 -1.94 14.70
N ASP A 120 4.13 -3.08 15.29
CA ASP A 120 3.79 -4.28 14.56
C ASP A 120 2.43 -4.13 13.86
N VAL A 121 2.37 -4.48 12.57
CA VAL A 121 1.17 -4.31 11.75
C VAL A 121 0.02 -5.22 12.20
N VAL A 122 0.33 -6.43 12.69
CA VAL A 122 -0.68 -7.39 13.14
C VAL A 122 -1.31 -6.90 14.46
N ASP A 123 -0.48 -6.43 15.37
CA ASP A 123 -0.96 -5.88 16.65
C ASP A 123 -1.72 -4.57 16.45
N THR A 124 -1.26 -3.73 15.51
CA THR A 124 -1.96 -2.50 15.13
C THR A 124 -3.34 -2.80 14.55
N ALA A 125 -3.45 -3.78 13.65
CA ALA A 125 -4.74 -4.19 13.09
C ALA A 125 -5.71 -4.70 14.17
N ARG A 126 -5.23 -5.49 15.13
CA ARG A 126 -6.04 -5.94 16.29
C ARG A 126 -6.53 -4.78 17.13
N LYS A 127 -5.63 -3.86 17.50
CA LYS A 127 -5.99 -2.67 18.32
C LYS A 127 -7.00 -1.76 17.62
N LEU A 128 -6.90 -1.63 16.30
CA LEU A 128 -7.83 -0.84 15.49
C LEU A 128 -9.16 -1.56 15.21
N GLY A 129 -9.27 -2.87 15.50
CA GLY A 129 -10.42 -3.69 15.14
C GLY A 129 -10.61 -3.78 13.62
N MET A 130 -9.54 -3.97 12.85
CA MET A 130 -9.56 -4.03 11.40
C MET A 130 -9.09 -5.40 10.89
N SER A 131 -9.72 -5.90 9.83
CA SER A 131 -9.20 -7.04 9.07
C SER A 131 -7.86 -6.69 8.45
N LEU A 132 -6.95 -7.67 8.33
CA LEU A 132 -5.61 -7.48 7.81
C LEU A 132 -5.29 -8.53 6.72
N ARG A 133 -4.61 -8.08 5.66
CA ARG A 133 -3.82 -8.93 4.76
C ARG A 133 -2.43 -8.31 4.62
N TYR A 134 -1.41 -9.06 5.01
CA TYR A 134 -0.02 -8.62 5.01
C TYR A 134 0.85 -9.59 4.22
N ALA A 135 1.71 -9.07 3.35
CA ALA A 135 2.68 -9.84 2.57
C ALA A 135 4.09 -9.27 2.78
N PRO A 136 5.01 -10.05 3.38
CA PRO A 136 6.37 -9.59 3.62
C PRO A 136 7.18 -9.54 2.33
N SER A 137 7.95 -8.48 2.15
CA SER A 137 8.87 -8.30 1.03
C SER A 137 10.31 -8.62 1.43
N MET A 138 10.76 -8.14 2.58
CA MET A 138 12.16 -8.26 3.00
C MET A 138 12.32 -8.21 4.52
N ARG A 139 13.43 -8.75 4.99
CA ARG A 139 13.85 -8.71 6.39
C ARG A 139 14.34 -7.32 6.80
N ASN A 140 14.20 -6.97 8.07
CA ASN A 140 14.72 -5.75 8.66
C ASN A 140 16.10 -5.98 9.29
N GLY A 141 17.14 -5.94 8.48
CA GLY A 141 18.52 -6.09 8.95
C GLY A 141 18.75 -7.34 9.78
N ALA A 142 19.40 -7.20 10.95
CA ALA A 142 19.71 -8.30 11.85
C ALA A 142 18.52 -8.76 12.72
N LEU A 143 17.43 -8.00 12.77
CA LEU A 143 16.29 -8.30 13.64
C LEU A 143 15.48 -9.50 13.12
N GLN A 144 14.84 -10.24 14.02
CA GLN A 144 13.82 -11.23 13.65
C GLN A 144 12.50 -10.51 13.32
N SER A 145 12.53 -9.79 12.24
CA SER A 145 11.39 -8.99 11.75
C SER A 145 11.48 -8.81 10.26
N ASP A 146 10.34 -8.59 9.64
CA ASP A 146 10.22 -8.29 8.23
C ASP A 146 9.37 -7.04 7.97
N ARG A 147 9.40 -6.58 6.73
CA ARG A 147 8.55 -5.51 6.25
C ARG A 147 7.98 -5.85 4.89
N GLY A 148 6.80 -5.32 4.63
CA GLY A 148 6.10 -5.58 3.38
C GLY A 148 4.95 -4.62 3.16
N ASN A 149 3.99 -5.07 2.36
CA ASN A 149 2.77 -4.32 2.11
C ASN A 149 1.61 -4.93 2.88
N ALA A 150 0.68 -4.05 3.30
CA ALA A 150 -0.51 -4.49 4.03
C ALA A 150 -1.77 -3.79 3.52
N ILE A 151 -2.90 -4.47 3.69
CA ILE A 151 -4.25 -3.94 3.56
C ILE A 151 -4.95 -4.13 4.89
N LEU A 152 -5.38 -3.03 5.53
CA LEU A 152 -6.28 -3.08 6.67
C LEU A 152 -7.66 -2.58 6.22
N SER A 153 -8.73 -3.16 6.79
CA SER A 153 -10.10 -2.83 6.36
C SER A 153 -11.08 -2.94 7.51
N THR A 154 -12.02 -1.98 7.59
CA THR A 154 -13.22 -2.11 8.43
C THR A 154 -14.25 -3.08 7.84
N LEU A 155 -14.06 -3.50 6.58
CA LEU A 155 -14.87 -4.52 5.91
C LEU A 155 -14.14 -5.85 5.87
N PRO A 156 -14.86 -6.98 5.71
CA PRO A 156 -14.25 -8.26 5.40
C PRO A 156 -13.39 -8.20 4.12
N LEU A 157 -12.24 -8.86 4.16
CA LEU A 157 -11.28 -8.95 3.04
C LEU A 157 -11.33 -10.37 2.44
N HIS A 158 -11.68 -10.46 1.15
CA HIS A 158 -11.81 -11.71 0.43
C HIS A 158 -10.73 -11.84 -0.68
N ASP A 159 -10.57 -13.03 -1.24
CA ASP A 159 -9.70 -13.32 -2.39
C ASP A 159 -8.32 -12.67 -2.29
N ALA A 160 -7.72 -12.80 -1.11
CA ALA A 160 -6.44 -12.18 -0.84
C ALA A 160 -5.31 -12.86 -1.63
N HIS A 161 -4.46 -12.03 -2.24
CA HIS A 161 -3.35 -12.51 -3.05
C HIS A 161 -2.10 -11.66 -2.85
N ALA A 162 -0.95 -12.32 -2.69
CA ALA A 162 0.36 -11.71 -2.67
C ALA A 162 1.09 -11.99 -4.00
N LEU A 163 1.56 -10.97 -4.65
CA LEU A 163 2.26 -11.02 -5.93
C LEU A 163 3.71 -10.59 -5.77
N GLU A 164 4.65 -11.50 -5.99
CA GLU A 164 6.06 -11.15 -6.07
C GLU A 164 6.33 -10.44 -7.39
N LEU A 165 6.96 -9.25 -7.31
CA LEU A 165 7.30 -8.46 -8.48
C LEU A 165 8.70 -8.83 -9.01
N PRO A 166 9.00 -8.57 -10.30
CA PRO A 166 10.34 -8.76 -10.87
C PRO A 166 11.43 -8.15 -10.01
N LEU A 167 12.49 -8.94 -9.76
CA LEU A 167 13.60 -8.51 -8.94
C LEU A 167 14.48 -7.52 -9.73
N VAL A 168 14.55 -6.29 -9.26
CA VAL A 168 15.45 -5.25 -9.80
C VAL A 168 16.59 -5.03 -8.82
N LEU A 169 16.34 -4.35 -7.73
CA LEU A 169 17.33 -4.12 -6.66
C LEU A 169 16.97 -4.93 -5.41
N GLN A 170 15.71 -4.90 -5.02
CA GLN A 170 15.17 -5.51 -3.81
C GLN A 170 13.98 -6.39 -4.17
N ARG A 171 13.71 -7.39 -3.32
CA ARG A 171 12.48 -8.16 -3.45
C ARG A 171 11.28 -7.28 -3.09
N ARG A 172 10.34 -7.17 -3.98
CA ARG A 172 9.07 -6.45 -3.83
C ARG A 172 7.90 -7.41 -3.95
N VAL A 173 6.90 -7.25 -3.09
CA VAL A 173 5.68 -8.07 -3.10
C VAL A 173 4.50 -7.13 -2.94
N ALA A 174 3.61 -7.09 -3.92
CA ALA A 174 2.32 -6.42 -3.78
C ALA A 174 1.33 -7.34 -3.06
N VAL A 175 0.38 -6.75 -2.33
CA VAL A 175 -0.73 -7.49 -1.72
C VAL A 175 -2.05 -6.94 -2.24
N SER A 176 -2.99 -7.82 -2.53
CA SER A 176 -4.33 -7.45 -2.97
C SER A 176 -5.41 -8.25 -2.25
N ALA A 177 -6.60 -7.68 -2.17
CA ALA A 177 -7.79 -8.34 -1.65
C ALA A 177 -9.05 -7.70 -2.27
N THR A 178 -10.19 -8.36 -2.21
CA THR A 178 -11.47 -7.78 -2.60
C THR A 178 -12.27 -7.36 -1.38
N VAL A 179 -13.06 -6.31 -1.56
CA VAL A 179 -14.12 -5.90 -0.64
C VAL A 179 -15.44 -5.76 -1.40
N THR A 180 -16.54 -6.00 -0.70
CA THR A 180 -17.89 -5.81 -1.22
C THR A 180 -18.56 -4.65 -0.51
N ILE A 181 -19.12 -3.70 -1.27
CA ILE A 181 -19.83 -2.52 -0.79
C ILE A 181 -21.16 -2.43 -1.54
N GLY A 182 -22.24 -2.84 -0.88
CA GLY A 182 -23.53 -3.05 -1.56
C GLY A 182 -23.37 -4.08 -2.71
N PRO A 183 -23.83 -3.77 -3.93
CA PRO A 183 -23.70 -4.69 -5.07
C PRO A 183 -22.29 -4.64 -5.73
N ARG A 184 -21.38 -3.82 -5.23
CA ARG A 184 -20.08 -3.55 -5.88
C ARG A 184 -18.96 -4.37 -5.26
N THR A 185 -18.15 -5.00 -6.10
CA THR A 185 -16.90 -5.64 -5.69
C THR A 185 -15.73 -4.82 -6.21
N LEU A 186 -14.81 -4.48 -5.31
CA LEU A 186 -13.61 -3.72 -5.62
C LEU A 186 -12.38 -4.53 -5.29
N ARG A 187 -11.37 -4.50 -6.18
CA ARG A 187 -10.03 -4.98 -5.88
C ARG A 187 -9.23 -3.87 -5.23
N LEU A 188 -8.71 -4.13 -4.04
CA LEU A 188 -7.76 -3.28 -3.33
C LEU A 188 -6.35 -3.80 -3.58
N VAL A 189 -5.40 -2.91 -3.79
CA VAL A 189 -4.00 -3.27 -4.00
C VAL A 189 -3.10 -2.33 -3.20
N SER A 190 -2.15 -2.89 -2.45
CA SER A 190 -1.03 -2.13 -1.88
C SER A 190 0.27 -2.58 -2.54
N ALA A 191 1.02 -1.65 -3.10
CA ALA A 191 2.26 -1.94 -3.82
C ALA A 191 3.38 -0.96 -3.46
N HIS A 192 4.62 -1.41 -3.61
CA HIS A 192 5.81 -0.59 -3.44
C HIS A 192 6.84 -1.01 -4.49
N LEU A 193 7.13 -0.15 -5.46
CA LEU A 193 8.12 -0.40 -6.51
C LEU A 193 9.54 -0.06 -6.04
N ASP A 194 10.54 -0.53 -6.76
CA ASP A 194 11.93 -0.26 -6.40
C ASP A 194 12.29 1.23 -6.54
N PRO A 195 13.01 1.81 -5.57
CA PRO A 195 13.36 3.24 -5.59
C PRO A 195 14.40 3.58 -6.66
N ARG A 196 15.25 2.61 -7.02
CA ARG A 196 16.35 2.77 -7.97
C ARG A 196 16.70 1.44 -8.62
N GLY A 197 17.46 1.51 -9.70
CA GLY A 197 18.08 0.36 -10.36
C GLY A 197 19.44 0.00 -9.76
N PRO A 198 20.11 -1.02 -10.31
CA PRO A 198 21.48 -1.34 -9.98
C PRO A 198 22.43 -0.17 -10.37
N PRO A 199 23.63 -0.12 -9.78
CA PRO A 199 24.62 0.89 -10.15
C PRO A 199 24.90 0.91 -11.67
N GLY A 200 25.07 2.10 -12.23
CA GLY A 200 25.32 2.29 -13.67
C GLY A 200 24.18 3.02 -14.39
N PRO A 201 24.03 2.83 -15.72
CA PRO A 201 23.05 3.56 -16.53
C PRO A 201 21.60 3.39 -16.07
N GLN A 202 21.28 2.31 -15.37
CA GLN A 202 19.94 2.01 -14.83
C GLN A 202 19.74 2.51 -13.41
N TRP A 203 20.66 3.30 -12.84
CA TRP A 203 20.62 3.77 -11.46
C TRP A 203 19.28 4.41 -11.06
N PHE A 204 18.70 5.21 -11.96
CA PHE A 204 17.42 5.86 -11.70
C PHE A 204 16.21 4.91 -11.67
N GLY A 205 16.39 3.63 -12.02
CA GLY A 205 15.40 2.57 -11.82
C GLY A 205 14.16 2.62 -12.69
N ALA A 206 14.07 3.54 -13.66
CA ALA A 206 12.86 3.71 -14.47
C ALA A 206 12.47 2.42 -15.25
N THR A 207 13.44 1.74 -15.87
CA THR A 207 13.20 0.45 -16.56
C THR A 207 12.76 -0.66 -15.61
N GLY A 208 13.35 -0.71 -14.42
CA GLY A 208 12.95 -1.70 -13.41
C GLY A 208 11.52 -1.48 -12.93
N ARG A 209 11.15 -0.24 -12.63
CA ARG A 209 9.77 0.12 -12.27
C ARG A 209 8.79 -0.11 -13.41
N GLU A 210 9.20 0.11 -14.66
CA GLU A 210 8.42 -0.26 -15.83
C GLU A 210 8.07 -1.75 -15.83
N THR A 211 9.07 -2.61 -15.65
CA THR A 211 8.91 -4.07 -15.63
C THR A 211 8.00 -4.49 -14.46
N GLN A 212 8.22 -3.92 -13.28
CA GLN A 212 7.38 -4.18 -12.11
C GLN A 212 5.93 -3.73 -12.32
N ALA A 213 5.70 -2.55 -12.90
CA ALA A 213 4.35 -2.05 -13.21
C ALA A 213 3.63 -2.95 -14.23
N ARG A 214 4.30 -3.37 -15.32
CA ARG A 214 3.73 -4.32 -16.29
C ARG A 214 3.30 -5.63 -15.64
N HIS A 215 4.14 -6.16 -14.75
CA HIS A 215 3.83 -7.41 -14.04
C HIS A 215 2.65 -7.23 -13.08
N LEU A 216 2.60 -6.12 -12.35
CA LEU A 216 1.51 -5.78 -11.44
C LEU A 216 0.17 -5.70 -12.19
N ILE A 217 0.08 -4.91 -13.27
CA ILE A 217 -1.17 -4.74 -14.02
C ILE A 217 -1.61 -6.02 -14.74
N ALA A 218 -0.67 -6.88 -15.15
CA ALA A 218 -0.99 -8.16 -15.75
C ALA A 218 -1.69 -9.12 -14.79
N SER A 219 -1.48 -8.97 -13.48
CA SER A 219 -2.09 -9.79 -12.44
C SER A 219 -3.44 -9.27 -11.95
N VAL A 220 -3.75 -7.99 -12.19
CA VAL A 220 -5.00 -7.34 -11.72
C VAL A 220 -5.97 -7.26 -12.89
N LYS A 221 -7.06 -8.05 -12.85
CA LYS A 221 -8.03 -8.19 -13.95
C LYS A 221 -9.33 -7.44 -13.73
N GLU A 222 -9.65 -7.13 -12.50
CA GLU A 222 -10.93 -6.54 -12.09
C GLU A 222 -11.18 -5.17 -12.72
N ASP A 223 -12.44 -4.86 -12.99
CA ASP A 223 -12.85 -3.62 -13.64
C ASP A 223 -12.74 -2.40 -12.72
N THR A 224 -12.99 -2.61 -11.42
CA THR A 224 -12.87 -1.56 -10.40
C THR A 224 -11.74 -1.90 -9.44
N VAL A 225 -10.69 -1.09 -9.46
CA VAL A 225 -9.47 -1.30 -8.64
C VAL A 225 -9.08 0.00 -7.96
N VAL A 226 -8.73 -0.10 -6.69
CA VAL A 226 -8.08 0.96 -5.92
C VAL A 226 -6.67 0.51 -5.56
N LEU A 227 -5.68 1.20 -6.06
CA LEU A 227 -4.26 0.95 -5.82
C LEU A 227 -3.67 2.09 -5.00
N GLY A 228 -3.23 1.81 -3.78
CA GLY A 228 -2.37 2.69 -2.99
C GLY A 228 -0.92 2.23 -3.11
N ALA A 229 -0.04 3.12 -3.51
CA ALA A 229 1.33 2.70 -3.78
C ALA A 229 2.36 3.80 -3.56
N ASP A 230 3.52 3.39 -3.04
CA ASP A 230 4.77 4.09 -3.27
C ASP A 230 5.36 3.57 -4.58
N LEU A 231 5.17 4.33 -5.66
CA LEU A 231 5.64 3.97 -6.98
C LEU A 231 7.10 4.36 -7.22
N ASN A 232 7.70 5.15 -6.34
CA ASN A 232 9.07 5.64 -6.46
C ASN A 232 9.38 6.32 -7.81
N LEU A 233 8.39 6.97 -8.43
CA LEU A 233 8.52 7.65 -9.72
C LEU A 233 9.28 8.97 -9.55
N GLY A 234 10.62 8.91 -9.42
CA GLY A 234 11.45 10.10 -9.20
C GLY A 234 11.31 11.16 -10.29
N ARG A 235 10.89 10.78 -11.51
CA ARG A 235 10.59 11.68 -12.63
C ARG A 235 9.09 11.85 -12.89
N GLY A 236 8.23 11.33 -11.98
CA GLY A 236 6.78 11.44 -12.05
C GLY A 236 6.20 10.93 -13.39
N ARG A 237 5.33 11.74 -14.01
CA ARG A 237 4.64 11.41 -15.27
C ARG A 237 5.57 11.13 -16.48
N TYR A 238 6.84 11.45 -16.39
CA TYR A 238 7.80 11.18 -17.44
C TYR A 238 8.41 9.78 -17.39
N GLU A 239 8.04 8.96 -16.39
CA GLU A 239 8.47 7.58 -16.31
C GLU A 239 7.58 6.61 -17.11
N PRO A 240 8.16 5.57 -17.73
CA PRO A 240 7.39 4.56 -18.46
C PRO A 240 6.31 3.89 -17.61
N ALA A 241 6.57 3.64 -16.32
CA ALA A 241 5.60 3.02 -15.42
C ALA A 241 4.32 3.87 -15.26
N TRP A 242 4.42 5.21 -15.26
CA TRP A 242 3.27 6.11 -15.26
C TRP A 242 2.38 5.87 -16.49
N ARG A 243 2.99 5.87 -17.69
CA ARG A 243 2.28 5.66 -18.94
C ARG A 243 1.58 4.30 -18.97
N ILE A 244 2.29 3.24 -18.55
CA ILE A 244 1.74 1.88 -18.51
C ILE A 244 0.53 1.75 -17.59
N LEU A 245 0.58 2.33 -16.41
CA LEU A 245 -0.56 2.36 -15.49
C LEU A 245 -1.74 3.14 -16.10
N GLY A 246 -1.48 4.28 -16.74
CA GLY A 246 -2.52 5.05 -17.45
C GLY A 246 -3.15 4.27 -18.61
N GLU A 247 -2.35 3.62 -19.46
CA GLU A 247 -2.82 2.76 -20.56
C GLU A 247 -3.64 1.57 -20.04
N ALA A 248 -3.36 1.09 -18.82
CA ALA A 248 -4.16 0.06 -18.15
C ALA A 248 -5.49 0.59 -17.57
N GLY A 249 -5.79 1.87 -17.76
CA GLY A 249 -7.03 2.52 -17.32
C GLY A 249 -6.99 3.06 -15.89
N PHE A 250 -5.83 3.17 -15.27
CA PHE A 250 -5.71 3.85 -13.99
C PHE A 250 -5.66 5.36 -14.15
N THR A 251 -6.46 6.07 -13.37
CA THR A 251 -6.34 7.50 -13.16
C THR A 251 -5.46 7.74 -11.92
N PHE A 252 -4.59 8.73 -12.02
CA PHE A 252 -3.71 9.13 -10.93
C PHE A 252 -4.40 10.23 -10.14
N GLU A 253 -5.01 9.83 -9.04
CA GLU A 253 -5.55 10.79 -8.10
C GLU A 253 -4.39 11.39 -7.31
N VAL A 254 -4.14 12.66 -7.53
CA VAL A 254 -3.10 13.42 -6.84
C VAL A 254 -3.72 14.49 -5.98
N PRO A 255 -3.13 14.82 -4.83
CA PRO A 255 -3.62 15.93 -4.02
C PRO A 255 -3.73 17.20 -4.87
N PRO A 256 -4.80 18.02 -4.68
CA PRO A 256 -4.91 19.29 -5.36
C PRO A 256 -3.63 20.11 -5.14
N ALA A 257 -3.12 20.67 -6.23
CA ALA A 257 -1.93 21.48 -6.19
C ALA A 257 -2.17 22.72 -5.33
N THR A 258 -1.69 22.70 -4.09
CA THR A 258 -1.42 23.97 -3.42
C THR A 258 -0.10 24.52 -3.98
N PRO A 259 0.05 25.83 -4.16
CA PRO A 259 1.26 26.42 -4.76
C PRO A 259 2.57 26.01 -4.10
N THR A 260 2.52 25.53 -2.87
CA THR A 260 3.70 25.34 -2.01
C THR A 260 4.09 23.88 -1.77
N TRP A 261 3.19 22.87 -1.94
CA TRP A 261 3.47 21.52 -1.41
C TRP A 261 2.85 20.40 -2.24
N ARG A 262 3.60 19.87 -3.20
CA ARG A 262 3.18 18.71 -4.01
C ARG A 262 3.88 17.41 -3.62
N HIS A 263 4.93 17.46 -2.81
CA HIS A 263 5.70 16.26 -2.47
C HIS A 263 4.93 15.35 -1.50
N THR A 264 5.14 14.06 -1.63
CA THR A 264 4.66 13.04 -0.69
C THR A 264 5.80 12.46 0.12
N PHE A 265 7.01 12.43 -0.42
CA PHE A 265 8.23 12.13 0.31
C PHE A 265 8.75 13.40 1.00
N HIS A 266 8.78 13.37 2.32
CA HIS A 266 9.03 14.56 3.14
C HIS A 266 10.53 14.89 3.28
N ALA A 267 11.41 13.89 3.18
CA ALA A 267 12.86 14.09 3.19
C ALA A 267 13.38 14.69 1.86
N LEU A 268 14.65 15.08 1.82
CA LEU A 268 15.28 15.61 0.61
C LEU A 268 15.79 14.50 -0.31
N PRO A 269 15.64 14.63 -1.64
CA PRO A 269 14.87 15.65 -2.35
C PRO A 269 13.38 15.43 -2.20
N ARG A 270 12.60 16.48 -2.03
CA ARG A 270 11.15 16.41 -1.90
C ARG A 270 10.49 16.00 -3.21
N LEU A 271 10.00 14.77 -3.27
CA LEU A 271 9.45 14.14 -4.47
C LEU A 271 7.98 13.73 -4.26
N VAL A 272 7.25 13.56 -5.35
CA VAL A 272 5.95 12.89 -5.36
C VAL A 272 6.21 11.42 -5.71
N LEU A 273 6.16 10.55 -4.71
CA LEU A 273 6.45 9.11 -4.84
C LEU A 273 5.22 8.25 -4.60
N ASP A 274 4.27 8.76 -3.79
CA ASP A 274 3.09 8.04 -3.34
C ASP A 274 1.86 8.47 -4.12
N TYR A 275 0.99 7.52 -4.41
CA TYR A 275 -0.19 7.72 -5.23
C TYR A 275 -1.36 6.88 -4.73
N VAL A 276 -2.57 7.39 -4.93
CA VAL A 276 -3.80 6.60 -4.96
C VAL A 276 -4.28 6.60 -6.41
N LEU A 277 -4.41 5.41 -6.98
CA LEU A 277 -4.84 5.22 -8.35
C LEU A 277 -6.16 4.47 -8.38
N VAL A 278 -7.05 4.88 -9.29
CA VAL A 278 -8.35 4.25 -9.46
C VAL A 278 -8.51 3.77 -10.90
N ARG A 279 -8.84 2.50 -11.08
CA ARG A 279 -9.34 1.97 -12.35
C ARG A 279 -10.85 1.78 -12.23
N ASN A 280 -11.60 2.35 -13.13
CA ASN A 280 -13.07 2.40 -13.11
C ASN A 280 -13.67 1.98 -14.45
N ARG A 281 -13.36 0.77 -14.92
CA ARG A 281 -13.93 0.26 -16.17
C ARG A 281 -15.40 -0.11 -16.05
N SER A 282 -15.86 -0.46 -14.84
CA SER A 282 -17.26 -0.76 -14.56
C SER A 282 -18.15 0.49 -14.53
N GLY A 283 -17.57 1.69 -14.46
CA GLY A 283 -18.32 2.93 -14.24
C GLY A 283 -18.91 3.09 -12.82
N ALA A 284 -18.55 2.22 -11.87
CA ALA A 284 -19.11 2.25 -10.52
C ALA A 284 -18.68 3.50 -9.72
N VAL A 285 -17.46 4.00 -9.96
CA VAL A 285 -16.92 5.17 -9.28
C VAL A 285 -17.39 6.45 -9.98
N ARG A 286 -18.12 7.28 -9.26
CA ARG A 286 -18.58 8.60 -9.72
C ARG A 286 -17.46 9.63 -9.65
N ARG A 287 -16.67 9.58 -8.57
CA ARG A 287 -15.61 10.56 -8.32
C ARG A 287 -14.57 9.96 -7.37
N ALA A 288 -13.31 10.30 -7.62
CA ALA A 288 -12.21 10.10 -6.65
C ALA A 288 -11.55 11.45 -6.35
N ARG A 289 -11.10 11.62 -5.11
CA ARG A 289 -10.37 12.81 -4.64
C ARG A 289 -9.32 12.36 -3.67
N VAL A 290 -8.13 12.94 -3.75
CA VAL A 290 -7.03 12.60 -2.84
C VAL A 290 -6.49 13.86 -2.16
N HIS A 291 -6.26 13.76 -0.86
CA HIS A 291 -5.68 14.81 -0.04
C HIS A 291 -4.42 14.27 0.64
N ARG A 292 -3.35 15.06 0.63
CA ARG A 292 -2.20 14.80 1.47
C ARG A 292 -2.54 15.22 2.89
N LEU A 293 -2.16 14.39 3.87
CA LEU A 293 -2.28 14.73 5.28
C LEU A 293 -0.95 15.30 5.78
N ASP A 294 -1.04 16.41 6.47
CA ASP A 294 0.06 17.07 7.17
C ASP A 294 -0.22 17.01 8.67
N GLU A 295 0.81 16.83 9.47
CA GLU A 295 0.69 16.79 10.92
C GLU A 295 0.36 18.16 11.48
N HIS A 296 1.05 19.16 10.95
CA HIS A 296 0.85 20.57 11.27
C HIS A 296 0.96 21.42 9.99
N PRO A 297 0.31 22.61 9.94
CA PRO A 297 0.34 23.49 8.75
C PRO A 297 1.75 23.94 8.33
N LEU A 298 2.73 23.86 9.23
CA LEU A 298 4.12 24.26 9.02
C LEU A 298 5.11 23.15 9.36
N ASP A 299 4.78 21.90 8.99
CA ASP A 299 5.64 20.76 9.24
C ASP A 299 7.04 20.96 8.62
N ARG A 300 8.00 21.36 9.47
CA ARG A 300 9.41 21.57 9.12
C ARG A 300 10.29 20.41 9.57
N GLY A 301 9.73 19.43 10.27
CA GLY A 301 10.44 18.26 10.74
C GLY A 301 10.86 17.34 9.60
N ALA A 302 11.73 16.39 9.90
CA ALA A 302 12.14 15.35 8.95
C ALA A 302 11.08 14.23 8.78
N ARG A 303 9.97 14.29 9.53
CA ARG A 303 8.96 13.21 9.64
C ARG A 303 7.57 13.79 9.76
N VAL A 304 6.59 13.05 9.22
CA VAL A 304 5.15 13.34 9.29
C VAL A 304 4.46 12.12 9.90
N PHE A 305 3.80 12.26 11.05
CA PHE A 305 3.22 11.17 11.84
C PHE A 305 4.20 10.00 12.09
N GLY A 306 5.51 10.31 12.20
CA GLY A 306 6.57 9.34 12.40
C GLY A 306 7.25 8.82 11.14
N SER A 307 6.64 8.91 9.96
CA SER A 307 7.20 8.51 8.67
C SER A 307 7.93 9.64 7.97
N ASP A 308 8.76 9.30 6.99
CA ASP A 308 9.34 10.21 6.00
C ASP A 308 8.44 10.41 4.76
N HIS A 309 7.25 9.80 4.76
CA HIS A 309 6.21 9.98 3.75
C HIS A 309 4.93 10.55 4.35
N HIS A 310 4.25 11.40 3.60
CA HIS A 310 2.92 11.91 3.96
C HIS A 310 1.84 10.87 3.69
N PRO A 311 0.87 10.66 4.62
CA PRO A 311 -0.31 9.88 4.33
C PRO A 311 -1.14 10.54 3.22
N LEU A 312 -1.70 9.74 2.32
CA LEU A 312 -2.66 10.16 1.30
C LEU A 312 -4.05 9.66 1.68
N LEU A 313 -4.98 10.59 1.85
CA LEU A 313 -6.38 10.31 2.16
C LEU A 313 -7.23 10.42 0.89
N GLY A 314 -7.69 9.29 0.38
CA GLY A 314 -8.56 9.16 -0.78
C GLY A 314 -10.04 9.07 -0.38
N MET A 315 -10.90 9.82 -1.08
CA MET A 315 -12.35 9.70 -1.03
C MET A 315 -12.82 9.15 -2.35
N ILE A 316 -13.50 8.02 -2.34
CA ILE A 316 -14.07 7.39 -3.53
C ILE A 316 -15.58 7.38 -3.39
N ASP A 317 -16.26 8.17 -4.20
CA ASP A 317 -17.71 8.26 -4.23
C ASP A 317 -18.24 7.33 -5.34
N PHE A 318 -19.28 6.55 -5.05
CA PHE A 318 -19.93 5.67 -6.02
C PHE A 318 -21.20 6.30 -6.60
N HIS A 319 -21.60 5.85 -7.79
CA HIS A 319 -22.94 6.13 -8.30
C HIS A 319 -23.99 5.42 -7.41
N PRO A 320 -25.18 6.00 -7.22
CA PRO A 320 -26.27 5.29 -6.54
C PRO A 320 -26.51 3.92 -7.17
N SER A 321 -26.84 2.91 -6.37
CA SER A 321 -27.26 1.61 -6.91
C SER A 321 -28.67 1.74 -7.50
N THR A 322 -28.85 1.29 -8.73
CA THR A 322 -30.15 1.29 -9.40
C THR A 322 -31.10 0.18 -8.91
N GLU A 323 -30.65 -0.69 -8.02
CA GLU A 323 -31.45 -1.84 -7.54
C GLU A 323 -32.56 -1.48 -6.52
N GLY A 324 -32.81 -0.23 -6.21
CA GLY A 324 -33.89 0.22 -5.29
C GLY A 324 -35.06 0.94 -5.96
N MET A 325 -35.12 0.97 -7.29
CA MET A 325 -36.16 1.71 -8.06
C MET A 325 -37.14 0.80 -8.82
N LEU A 326 -37.26 -0.48 -8.45
CA LEU A 326 -38.31 -1.35 -9.00
C LEU A 326 -39.26 -1.80 -7.89
#